data_ff350c075f5ea389c647a3a40903b3da
#
_entry.id   ff350c075f5ea389c647a3a40903b3da
#
_cell.length_a   1.000
_cell.length_b   1.000
_cell.length_c   1.000
_cell.angle_alpha   90.00
_cell.angle_beta   90.00
_cell.angle_gamma   90.00
#
_symmetry.space_group_name_H-M   'P 1'
#
loop_
_entity.id
_entity.type
_entity.pdbx_description
1 polymer ?
#
loop_
_entity_poly.entity_id
_entity_poly.type
_entity_poly.pdbx_seq_one_letter_code
_entity_poly.pdbx_strand_id
1 'polypeptide(L)'
;MLSYSSYSIHRASSTWKHDTRKFGPLIALNNNSEDAWKSAQSEENDPLAYFEIDFHRPVQVSELRIQFQGGFVGMDCIVYQKSGDGTTDWEECEDLFVDPIDSNEVQTFESEADDSMSGKCSSLRIEFGRSTDFYGRIVIYTLEVWGTE
;
A
#
# COMPACT_ATOMS: atom_id res chain seq x y z
N MET A 1 15.68 1.56 -3.58
CA MET A 1 14.48 1.61 -2.71
C MET A 1 14.39 2.96 -2.02
N LEU A 2 13.20 3.53 -2.00
CA LEU A 2 12.97 4.74 -1.23
C LEU A 2 13.04 4.41 0.26
N SER A 3 13.72 5.26 1.03
CA SER A 3 13.85 5.08 2.47
C SER A 3 12.59 5.56 3.18
N TYR A 4 11.94 4.68 3.92
CA TYR A 4 10.69 5.01 4.60
C TYR A 4 10.87 5.47 6.03
N SER A 5 11.86 4.91 6.71
CA SER A 5 11.93 4.96 8.17
C SER A 5 12.03 6.38 8.74
N SER A 6 12.49 7.33 7.95
CA SER A 6 12.67 8.71 8.40
C SER A 6 11.70 9.70 7.78
N TYR A 7 10.86 9.29 6.80
CA TYR A 7 10.11 10.24 5.99
C TYR A 7 8.62 9.96 5.88
N SER A 8 8.17 8.76 6.19
CA SER A 8 6.82 8.35 5.83
C SER A 8 5.93 8.23 7.04
N ILE A 9 4.76 8.85 6.96
CA ILE A 9 3.66 8.58 7.86
C ILE A 9 2.79 7.55 7.17
N HIS A 10 2.40 6.51 7.89
CA HIS A 10 1.61 5.43 7.38
C HIS A 10 0.25 5.45 8.03
N ARG A 11 -0.77 5.31 7.21
CA ARG A 11 -2.14 5.20 7.66
C ARG A 11 -2.78 3.98 7.03
N ALA A 12 -3.69 3.40 7.74
CA ALA A 12 -4.53 2.34 7.22
C ALA A 12 -5.96 2.60 7.67
N SER A 13 -6.93 2.09 6.92
CA SER A 13 -8.34 2.24 7.24
C SER A 13 -8.69 1.59 8.58
N SER A 14 -8.01 0.51 8.93
CA SER A 14 -8.25 -0.22 10.16
C SER A 14 -7.02 -1.04 10.56
N THR A 15 -7.02 -1.48 11.82
CA THR A 15 -6.02 -2.40 12.35
C THR A 15 -6.73 -3.44 13.20
N TRP A 16 -6.32 -4.70 13.07
CA TRP A 16 -6.91 -5.82 13.80
C TRP A 16 -6.89 -5.55 15.30
N LYS A 17 -8.06 -5.64 15.94
CA LYS A 17 -8.25 -5.37 17.39
C LYS A 17 -7.78 -3.98 17.83
N HIS A 18 -7.63 -3.04 16.89
CA HIS A 18 -7.08 -1.69 17.15
C HIS A 18 -5.68 -1.71 17.79
N ASP A 19 -4.96 -2.82 17.67
CA ASP A 19 -3.61 -2.96 18.23
C ASP A 19 -2.55 -2.54 17.20
N THR A 20 -2.26 -1.24 17.14
CA THR A 20 -1.31 -0.68 16.18
C THR A 20 0.14 -1.05 16.48
N ARG A 21 0.46 -1.46 17.70
CA ARG A 21 1.81 -1.89 18.06
C ARG A 21 2.16 -3.26 17.48
N LYS A 22 1.16 -4.15 17.41
CA LYS A 22 1.35 -5.53 16.95
C LYS A 22 0.95 -5.72 15.50
N PHE A 23 -0.09 -5.02 15.04
CA PHE A 23 -0.71 -5.22 13.73
C PHE A 23 -0.81 -3.95 12.90
N GLY A 24 -0.18 -2.84 13.31
CA GLY A 24 -0.30 -1.56 12.64
C GLY A 24 0.45 -1.47 11.31
N PRO A 25 0.14 -0.45 10.49
CA PRO A 25 0.72 -0.35 9.14
C PRO A 25 2.24 -0.14 9.12
N LEU A 26 2.83 0.44 10.16
CA LEU A 26 4.28 0.60 10.23
C LEU A 26 5.03 -0.73 10.17
N ILE A 27 4.40 -1.80 10.64
CA ILE A 27 5.03 -3.12 10.69
C ILE A 27 5.31 -3.65 9.28
N ALA A 28 4.40 -3.41 8.33
CA ALA A 28 4.58 -3.83 6.94
C ALA A 28 5.82 -3.21 6.28
N LEU A 29 6.29 -2.07 6.79
CA LEU A 29 7.42 -1.36 6.21
C LEU A 29 8.76 -1.65 6.91
N ASN A 30 8.74 -2.40 8.00
CA ASN A 30 9.96 -2.75 8.73
C ASN A 30 10.71 -3.95 8.15
N ASN A 31 10.21 -4.57 7.09
CA ASN A 31 10.80 -5.76 6.45
C ASN A 31 11.05 -6.92 7.43
N ASN A 32 10.28 -6.98 8.50
CA ASN A 32 10.35 -8.06 9.47
C ASN A 32 9.25 -9.07 9.16
N SER A 33 9.62 -10.20 8.55
CA SER A 33 8.68 -11.20 8.08
C SER A 33 7.89 -11.92 9.17
N GLU A 34 8.23 -11.71 10.45
CA GLU A 34 7.50 -12.33 11.56
C GLU A 34 6.26 -11.52 11.95
N ASP A 35 6.26 -10.23 11.62
CA ASP A 35 5.17 -9.33 11.95
C ASP A 35 4.47 -8.84 10.69
N ALA A 36 3.24 -8.38 10.82
CA ALA A 36 2.45 -7.92 9.69
C ALA A 36 1.45 -6.85 10.08
N TRP A 37 1.11 -5.97 9.11
CA TRP A 37 -0.10 -5.19 9.22
C TRP A 37 -1.30 -6.12 9.00
N LYS A 38 -2.30 -6.03 9.87
CA LYS A 38 -3.55 -6.74 9.72
C LYS A 38 -4.70 -5.75 9.79
N SER A 39 -5.54 -5.75 8.77
CA SER A 39 -6.76 -4.96 8.80
C SER A 39 -7.79 -5.59 9.72
N ALA A 40 -8.75 -4.79 10.18
CA ALA A 40 -9.88 -5.31 10.92
C ALA A 40 -10.81 -6.11 10.01
N GLN A 41 -11.61 -6.98 10.63
CA GLN A 41 -12.65 -7.70 9.93
C GLN A 41 -13.70 -6.72 9.41
N SER A 42 -14.04 -6.78 8.12
CA SER A 42 -15.09 -5.97 7.52
C SER A 42 -15.56 -6.61 6.23
N GLU A 43 -16.88 -6.67 6.04
CA GLU A 43 -17.49 -7.17 4.80
C GLU A 43 -18.30 -6.10 4.08
N GLU A 44 -18.54 -4.96 4.73
CA GLU A 44 -19.49 -3.95 4.27
C GLU A 44 -18.85 -2.61 3.87
N ASN A 45 -17.57 -2.41 4.13
CA ASN A 45 -16.90 -1.16 3.79
C ASN A 45 -16.62 -1.07 2.28
N ASP A 46 -16.71 0.13 1.73
CA ASP A 46 -16.35 0.43 0.34
C ASP A 46 -15.47 1.68 0.30
N PRO A 47 -14.17 1.59 0.00
CA PRO A 47 -13.43 0.34 -0.22
C PRO A 47 -13.37 -0.51 1.05
N LEU A 48 -13.11 -1.79 0.88
CA LEU A 48 -13.00 -2.72 2.00
C LEU A 48 -11.93 -2.26 3.00
N ALA A 49 -10.77 -1.88 2.48
CA ALA A 49 -9.66 -1.38 3.28
C ALA A 49 -8.76 -0.50 2.41
N TYR A 50 -7.91 0.29 3.05
CA TYR A 50 -6.87 1.04 2.35
C TYR A 50 -5.61 1.17 3.19
N PHE A 51 -4.50 1.45 2.51
CA PHE A 51 -3.19 1.66 3.10
C PHE A 51 -2.57 2.91 2.46
N GLU A 52 -2.10 3.87 3.28
CA GLU A 52 -1.53 5.13 2.80
C GLU A 52 -0.09 5.31 3.24
N ILE A 53 0.71 5.86 2.33
CA ILE A 53 2.10 6.23 2.59
C ILE A 53 2.26 7.70 2.24
N ASP A 54 2.83 8.48 3.14
CA ASP A 54 3.18 9.87 2.91
C ASP A 54 4.70 10.00 2.91
N PHE A 55 5.26 10.45 1.79
CA PHE A 55 6.70 10.58 1.63
C PHE A 55 7.24 11.90 2.17
N HIS A 56 6.37 12.88 2.47
CA HIS A 56 6.72 14.25 2.90
C HIS A 56 7.62 15.00 1.92
N ARG A 57 7.76 14.49 0.70
CA ARG A 57 8.52 15.12 -0.38
C ARG A 57 8.07 14.56 -1.71
N PRO A 58 8.31 15.26 -2.82
CA PRO A 58 8.01 14.71 -4.14
C PRO A 58 8.93 13.52 -4.45
N VAL A 59 8.34 12.42 -4.87
CA VAL A 59 9.06 11.22 -5.30
C VAL A 59 8.44 10.67 -6.57
N GLN A 60 9.23 9.96 -7.36
CA GLN A 60 8.76 9.23 -8.52
C GLN A 60 8.79 7.76 -8.22
N VAL A 61 7.61 7.13 -8.18
CA VAL A 61 7.48 5.71 -7.85
C VAL A 61 7.60 4.88 -9.12
N SER A 62 8.52 3.91 -9.11
CA SER A 62 8.73 3.02 -10.24
C SER A 62 8.15 1.63 -10.01
N GLU A 63 8.10 1.14 -8.79
CA GLU A 63 7.49 -0.15 -8.49
C GLU A 63 7.08 -0.27 -7.03
N LEU A 64 6.12 -1.16 -6.80
CA LEU A 64 5.72 -1.60 -5.47
C LEU A 64 6.02 -3.10 -5.32
N ARG A 65 6.50 -3.49 -4.17
CA ARG A 65 6.68 -4.90 -3.80
C ARG A 65 5.89 -5.17 -2.54
N ILE A 66 4.97 -6.12 -2.62
CA ILE A 66 4.05 -6.43 -1.52
C ILE A 66 4.08 -7.92 -1.25
N GLN A 67 4.23 -8.27 0.02
CA GLN A 67 4.07 -9.65 0.48
C GLN A 67 2.85 -9.73 1.39
N PHE A 68 1.83 -10.43 0.92
CA PHE A 68 0.64 -10.75 1.70
C PHE A 68 0.81 -12.11 2.38
N GLN A 69 -0.03 -12.37 3.36
CA GLN A 69 -0.28 -13.74 3.81
C GLN A 69 -1.30 -14.38 2.87
N GLY A 70 -0.98 -15.57 2.34
CA GLY A 70 -1.91 -16.34 1.51
C GLY A 70 -3.20 -16.62 2.27
N GLY A 71 -4.34 -16.49 1.60
CA GLY A 71 -5.66 -16.54 2.23
C GLY A 71 -6.16 -15.20 2.77
N PHE A 72 -5.32 -14.16 2.79
CA PHE A 72 -5.66 -12.83 3.30
C PHE A 72 -5.14 -11.74 2.36
N VAL A 73 -5.29 -11.94 1.07
CA VAL A 73 -4.77 -11.05 0.04
C VAL A 73 -5.82 -10.01 -0.35
N GLY A 74 -5.39 -8.75 -0.41
CA GLY A 74 -6.23 -7.67 -0.93
C GLY A 74 -6.36 -7.75 -2.44
N MET A 75 -7.59 -7.68 -2.94
CA MET A 75 -7.92 -7.80 -4.35
C MET A 75 -8.69 -6.58 -4.84
N ASP A 76 -8.86 -6.48 -6.16
CA ASP A 76 -9.55 -5.37 -6.79
C ASP A 76 -8.96 -4.02 -6.35
N CYS A 77 -7.64 -3.92 -6.48
CA CYS A 77 -6.89 -2.77 -5.98
C CYS A 77 -6.96 -1.58 -6.93
N ILE A 78 -7.01 -0.39 -6.34
CA ILE A 78 -6.85 0.88 -7.07
C ILE A 78 -5.78 1.69 -6.34
N VAL A 79 -4.84 2.24 -7.09
CA VAL A 79 -3.77 3.08 -6.55
C VAL A 79 -4.12 4.55 -6.81
N TYR A 80 -4.03 5.35 -5.76
CA TYR A 80 -4.21 6.80 -5.85
C TYR A 80 -2.91 7.49 -5.44
N GLN A 81 -2.72 8.70 -5.92
CA GLN A 81 -1.58 9.52 -5.57
C GLN A 81 -2.00 10.96 -5.31
N LYS A 82 -1.20 11.67 -4.53
CA LYS A 82 -1.26 13.13 -4.42
C LYS A 82 -0.07 13.69 -5.17
N SER A 83 -0.32 14.69 -6.01
CA SER A 83 0.73 15.36 -6.78
C SER A 83 1.76 16.02 -5.87
N GLY A 84 3.00 16.06 -6.31
CA GLY A 84 4.08 16.74 -5.59
C GLY A 84 4.01 18.26 -5.63
N ASP A 85 3.02 18.84 -6.30
CA ASP A 85 2.85 20.31 -6.44
C ASP A 85 2.09 20.95 -5.28
N GLY A 86 1.75 20.18 -4.25
CA GLY A 86 1.06 20.67 -3.07
C GLY A 86 -0.45 20.51 -3.09
N THR A 87 -1.00 19.82 -4.09
CA THR A 87 -2.43 19.50 -4.10
C THR A 87 -2.75 18.53 -2.96
N THR A 88 -3.94 18.66 -2.39
CA THR A 88 -4.40 17.79 -1.31
C THR A 88 -5.38 16.72 -1.79
N ASP A 89 -5.72 16.74 -3.07
CA ASP A 89 -6.69 15.81 -3.64
C ASP A 89 -6.02 14.51 -4.11
N TRP A 90 -6.69 13.38 -3.87
CA TRP A 90 -6.27 12.11 -4.39
C TRP A 90 -6.68 11.97 -5.85
N GLU A 91 -5.74 11.51 -6.69
CA GLU A 91 -5.96 11.22 -8.10
C GLU A 91 -5.62 9.76 -8.36
N GLU A 92 -6.41 9.08 -9.18
CA GLU A 92 -6.10 7.70 -9.58
C GLU A 92 -4.80 7.66 -10.37
N CYS A 93 -3.89 6.77 -9.96
CA CYS A 93 -2.63 6.54 -10.65
C CYS A 93 -2.85 5.50 -11.75
N GLU A 94 -3.01 5.95 -12.98
CA GLU A 94 -3.32 5.07 -14.13
C GLU A 94 -2.13 4.23 -14.58
N ASP A 95 -0.91 4.59 -14.18
CA ASP A 95 0.31 3.95 -14.64
C ASP A 95 0.76 2.79 -13.74
N LEU A 96 0.15 2.63 -12.58
CA LEU A 96 0.54 1.61 -11.61
C LEU A 96 -0.64 0.71 -11.27
N PHE A 97 -0.61 -0.49 -11.84
CA PHE A 97 -1.63 -1.49 -11.60
C PHE A 97 -1.16 -2.48 -10.53
N VAL A 98 -1.93 -2.61 -9.48
CA VAL A 98 -1.69 -3.60 -8.44
C VAL A 98 -2.76 -4.68 -8.57
N ASP A 99 -2.36 -5.83 -9.08
CA ASP A 99 -3.25 -6.97 -9.38
C ASP A 99 -2.71 -8.22 -8.71
N PRO A 100 -2.89 -8.34 -7.37
CA PRO A 100 -2.31 -9.46 -6.63
C PRO A 100 -3.00 -10.78 -6.93
N ILE A 101 -2.21 -11.86 -6.78
CA ILE A 101 -2.75 -13.22 -6.73
C ILE A 101 -2.72 -13.71 -5.27
N ASP A 102 -3.50 -14.73 -4.97
CA ASP A 102 -3.54 -15.33 -3.63
C ASP A 102 -2.28 -16.18 -3.41
N SER A 103 -1.29 -15.60 -2.74
CA SER A 103 0.03 -16.19 -2.56
C SER A 103 0.72 -15.62 -1.33
N ASN A 104 1.64 -16.41 -0.74
CA ASN A 104 2.52 -15.96 0.33
C ASN A 104 3.82 -15.31 -0.17
N GLU A 105 4.02 -15.26 -1.48
CA GLU A 105 5.25 -14.74 -2.06
C GLU A 105 5.22 -13.24 -2.24
N VAL A 106 6.39 -12.62 -2.31
CA VAL A 106 6.52 -11.21 -2.67
C VAL A 106 6.07 -11.02 -4.11
N GLN A 107 5.16 -10.08 -4.34
CA GLN A 107 4.67 -9.74 -5.67
C GLN A 107 5.14 -8.34 -6.04
N THR A 108 5.61 -8.19 -7.27
CA THR A 108 6.16 -6.93 -7.77
C THR A 108 5.23 -6.33 -8.82
N PHE A 109 4.91 -5.05 -8.65
CA PHE A 109 4.06 -4.30 -9.56
C PHE A 109 4.84 -3.09 -10.07
N GLU A 110 5.12 -3.06 -11.38
CA GLU A 110 5.92 -2.00 -12.00
C GLU A 110 5.04 -0.93 -12.61
N SER A 111 5.47 0.32 -12.48
CA SER A 111 4.81 1.44 -13.15
C SER A 111 5.04 1.36 -14.66
N GLU A 112 3.99 1.58 -15.43
CA GLU A 112 4.07 1.68 -16.90
C GLU A 112 4.44 3.09 -17.36
N ALA A 113 4.57 4.04 -16.43
CA ALA A 113 4.90 5.41 -16.78
C ALA A 113 6.31 5.53 -17.38
N ASP A 114 6.43 6.32 -18.43
CA ASP A 114 7.73 6.75 -18.93
C ASP A 114 8.29 7.78 -17.93
N ASP A 115 9.53 7.57 -17.48
CA ASP A 115 10.21 8.43 -16.51
C ASP A 115 10.18 9.91 -16.90
N SER A 116 10.15 10.21 -18.18
CA SER A 116 10.10 11.60 -18.67
C SER A 116 8.71 12.22 -18.56
N MET A 117 7.67 11.42 -18.40
CA MET A 117 6.26 11.84 -18.46
C MET A 117 5.55 11.74 -17.11
N SER A 118 6.04 10.93 -16.18
CA SER A 118 5.38 10.74 -14.90
C SER A 118 5.70 11.90 -13.98
N GLY A 119 4.66 12.50 -13.41
CA GLY A 119 4.81 13.49 -12.35
C GLY A 119 5.26 12.83 -11.06
N LYS A 120 5.90 13.63 -10.21
CA LYS A 120 6.24 13.20 -8.85
C LYS A 120 5.00 13.25 -7.97
N CYS A 121 4.93 12.34 -7.01
CA CYS A 121 3.86 12.32 -6.02
C CYS A 121 4.43 12.50 -4.62
N SER A 122 3.61 13.03 -3.72
CA SER A 122 3.99 13.17 -2.30
C SER A 122 3.40 12.07 -1.44
N SER A 123 2.35 11.40 -1.92
CA SER A 123 1.66 10.35 -1.17
C SER A 123 1.09 9.31 -2.11
N LEU A 124 1.01 8.07 -1.64
CA LEU A 124 0.32 6.98 -2.31
C LEU A 124 -0.76 6.40 -1.40
N ARG A 125 -1.84 5.94 -2.01
CA ARG A 125 -2.90 5.21 -1.34
C ARG A 125 -3.26 3.99 -2.18
N ILE A 126 -3.29 2.83 -1.55
CA ILE A 126 -3.76 1.60 -2.18
C ILE A 126 -5.08 1.24 -1.54
N GLU A 127 -6.13 1.17 -2.35
CA GLU A 127 -7.46 0.74 -1.91
C GLU A 127 -7.68 -0.71 -2.33
N PHE A 128 -8.21 -1.50 -1.42
CA PHE A 128 -8.54 -2.90 -1.64
C PHE A 128 -10.06 -3.03 -1.66
N GLY A 129 -10.61 -3.50 -2.78
CA GLY A 129 -12.06 -3.64 -2.94
C GLY A 129 -12.61 -4.92 -2.33
N ARG A 130 -11.79 -5.96 -2.21
CA ARG A 130 -12.16 -7.22 -1.56
C ARG A 130 -10.94 -7.95 -1.06
N SER A 131 -11.16 -8.99 -0.27
CA SER A 131 -10.11 -9.87 0.24
C SER A 131 -10.40 -11.31 -0.14
N THR A 132 -9.34 -12.13 -0.22
CA THR A 132 -9.50 -13.59 -0.36
C THR A 132 -9.98 -14.23 0.95
N ASP A 133 -9.87 -13.53 2.09
CA ASP A 133 -10.41 -13.97 3.36
C ASP A 133 -11.93 -13.75 3.41
N PHE A 134 -12.66 -14.74 3.89
CA PHE A 134 -14.11 -14.69 4.00
C PHE A 134 -14.59 -13.51 4.87
N TYR A 135 -13.83 -13.15 5.90
CA TYR A 135 -14.17 -12.07 6.83
C TYR A 135 -13.62 -10.71 6.42
N GLY A 136 -12.99 -10.61 5.25
CA GLY A 136 -12.51 -9.34 4.70
C GLY A 136 -11.21 -8.83 5.31
N ARG A 137 -10.46 -9.67 6.01
CA ARG A 137 -9.18 -9.27 6.59
C ARG A 137 -8.09 -9.31 5.52
N ILE A 138 -7.18 -8.36 5.61
CA ILE A 138 -5.99 -8.29 4.73
C ILE A 138 -4.76 -8.29 5.63
N VAL A 139 -3.78 -9.11 5.28
CA VAL A 139 -2.53 -9.23 6.04
C VAL A 139 -1.35 -8.98 5.12
N ILE A 140 -0.57 -7.94 5.41
CA ILE A 140 0.63 -7.57 4.65
C ILE A 140 1.84 -7.70 5.57
N TYR A 141 2.78 -8.56 5.19
CA TYR A 141 4.06 -8.71 5.88
C TYR A 141 5.05 -7.61 5.50
N THR A 142 5.17 -7.33 4.22
CA THR A 142 6.08 -6.29 3.73
C THR A 142 5.44 -5.50 2.61
N LEU A 143 5.75 -4.22 2.60
CA LEU A 143 5.40 -3.33 1.50
C LEU A 143 6.60 -2.44 1.23
N GLU A 144 7.17 -2.54 0.04
CA GLU A 144 8.29 -1.70 -0.37
C GLU A 144 7.89 -0.83 -1.55
N VAL A 145 8.34 0.41 -1.54
CA VAL A 145 8.19 1.33 -2.66
C VAL A 145 9.58 1.59 -3.25
N TRP A 146 9.71 1.42 -4.55
CA TRP A 146 10.94 1.68 -5.29
C TRP A 146 10.74 2.88 -6.19
N GLY A 147 11.75 3.73 -6.27
CA GLY A 147 11.69 4.92 -7.09
C GLY A 147 12.83 5.87 -6.80
N THR A 148 12.67 7.12 -7.22
CA THR A 148 13.67 8.18 -7.07
C THR A 148 13.05 9.44 -6.47
N GLU A 149 13.88 10.25 -5.86
CA GLU A 149 13.50 11.58 -5.36
C GLU A 149 13.58 12.65 -6.44
#